data_f8d6f46aa293fa275e53e26171ee7f7a
#
_entry.id   f8d6f46aa293fa275e53e26171ee7f7a
#
_cell.length_a   1.000
_cell.length_b   1.000
_cell.length_c   1.000
_cell.angle_alpha   90.00
_cell.angle_beta   90.00
_cell.angle_gamma   90.00
#
_symmetry.space_group_name_H-M   'P 1'
#
loop_
_entity.id
_entity.type
_entity.pdbx_description
1 polymer ?
#
loop_
_entity_poly.entity_id
_entity_poly.type
_entity_poly.pdbx_seq_one_letter_code
_entity_poly.pdbx_strand_id
1 'polypeptide(L)'
;MEIVEVKTSDLTPYPGNPRRNESAVAGVAESIRRFGFKQPLVVGPDGVIVCGHTRYEAAKRLGLETVPCVRADGLSEEEIRAYRLLDNRLHEESRWDADLLERELGAFEFDFSPFGVDFTAALGAFDADETESPEPVPEPDAGEDAIPSSFELVVSCDGEQEQEELYRRLVAEGYRVRTCCL
;
A
#
# COMPACT_ATOMS: atom_id res chain seq x y z
N MET A 1 23.28 8.24 7.69
CA MET A 1 21.92 8.58 8.15
C MET A 1 21.94 8.45 9.66
N GLU A 2 21.62 9.51 10.38
CA GLU A 2 21.62 9.56 11.85
C GLU A 2 20.17 9.63 12.35
N ILE A 3 19.87 8.87 13.40
CA ILE A 3 18.57 8.93 14.08
C ILE A 3 18.77 9.86 15.29
N VAL A 4 17.91 10.88 15.39
CA VAL A 4 17.91 11.86 16.47
C VAL A 4 16.59 11.83 17.21
N GLU A 5 16.64 12.00 18.54
CA GLU A 5 15.43 12.18 19.35
C GLU A 5 14.94 13.63 19.25
N VAL A 6 13.71 13.81 18.82
CA VAL A 6 13.08 15.13 18.69
C VAL A 6 11.85 15.17 19.58
N LYS A 7 11.65 16.32 20.27
CA LYS A 7 10.44 16.48 21.07
C LYS A 7 9.20 16.44 20.19
N THR A 8 8.21 15.69 20.61
CA THR A 8 6.93 15.54 19.88
C THR A 8 6.24 16.90 19.67
N SER A 9 6.44 17.84 20.63
CA SER A 9 5.92 19.21 20.54
C SER A 9 6.57 20.07 19.46
N ASP A 10 7.80 19.74 19.05
CA ASP A 10 8.58 20.52 18.08
C ASP A 10 8.32 20.09 16.64
N LEU A 11 7.49 19.05 16.47
CA LEU A 11 7.12 18.52 15.18
C LEU A 11 5.76 19.06 14.72
N THR A 12 5.68 19.38 13.44
CA THR A 12 4.45 19.88 12.81
C THR A 12 4.01 18.93 11.70
N PRO A 13 2.76 18.39 11.78
CA PRO A 13 2.20 17.66 10.67
C PRO A 13 2.11 18.51 9.40
N TYR A 14 2.39 17.91 8.24
CA TYR A 14 2.23 18.63 6.99
C TYR A 14 0.75 18.92 6.71
N PRO A 15 0.31 20.20 6.62
CA PRO A 15 -1.12 20.54 6.47
C PRO A 15 -1.75 20.04 5.17
N GLY A 16 -0.95 19.86 4.12
CA GLY A 16 -1.40 19.36 2.82
C GLY A 16 -1.29 17.84 2.67
N ASN A 17 -1.24 17.07 3.75
CA ASN A 17 -1.17 15.60 3.66
C ASN A 17 -2.47 15.03 3.04
N PRO A 18 -2.41 14.39 1.86
CA PRO A 18 -3.60 13.86 1.20
C PRO A 18 -4.13 12.58 1.86
N ARG A 19 -3.32 11.92 2.70
CA ARG A 19 -3.65 10.63 3.31
C ARG A 19 -4.40 10.81 4.61
N ARG A 20 -5.54 10.12 4.76
CA ARG A 20 -6.31 10.03 5.99
C ARG A 20 -5.91 8.78 6.75
N ASN A 21 -5.46 8.93 7.99
CA ASN A 21 -4.82 7.85 8.75
C ASN A 21 -5.54 7.54 10.07
N GLU A 22 -6.68 8.17 10.35
CA GLU A 22 -7.34 8.11 11.65
C GLU A 22 -7.63 6.67 12.11
N SER A 23 -8.07 5.80 11.19
CA SER A 23 -8.36 4.40 11.50
C SER A 23 -7.12 3.59 11.90
N ALA A 24 -5.95 3.94 11.36
CA ALA A 24 -4.71 3.21 11.61
C ALA A 24 -3.98 3.65 12.90
N VAL A 25 -4.31 4.84 13.45
CA VAL A 25 -3.60 5.41 14.61
C VAL A 25 -3.66 4.51 15.84
N ALA A 26 -4.80 3.86 16.08
CA ALA A 26 -4.96 2.98 17.24
C ALA A 26 -4.07 1.74 17.16
N GLY A 27 -4.05 1.06 16.01
CA GLY A 27 -3.20 -0.11 15.77
C GLY A 27 -1.72 0.22 15.81
N VAL A 28 -1.32 1.37 15.23
CA VAL A 28 0.07 1.84 15.28
C VAL A 28 0.48 2.21 16.71
N ALA A 29 -0.40 2.82 17.51
CA ALA A 29 -0.12 3.10 18.92
C ALA A 29 0.08 1.80 19.71
N GLU A 30 -0.75 0.79 19.49
CA GLU A 30 -0.59 -0.52 20.14
C GLU A 30 0.73 -1.18 19.71
N SER A 31 1.09 -1.10 18.43
CA SER A 31 2.38 -1.60 17.92
C SER A 31 3.57 -0.91 18.62
N ILE A 32 3.53 0.42 18.74
CA ILE A 32 4.57 1.19 19.42
C ILE A 32 4.65 0.81 20.91
N ARG A 33 3.49 0.64 21.56
CA ARG A 33 3.42 0.24 22.98
C ARG A 33 4.06 -1.14 23.22
N ARG A 34 3.81 -2.10 22.32
CA ARG A 34 4.24 -3.49 22.47
C ARG A 34 5.68 -3.73 22.03
N PHE A 35 6.07 -3.16 20.91
CA PHE A 35 7.36 -3.42 20.27
C PHE A 35 8.35 -2.25 20.37
N GLY A 36 7.92 -1.11 20.87
CA GLY A 36 8.67 0.14 20.86
C GLY A 36 8.62 0.85 19.50
N PHE A 37 9.17 2.04 19.45
CA PHE A 37 9.22 2.87 18.24
C PHE A 37 10.35 2.38 17.32
N LYS A 38 10.05 1.49 16.37
CA LYS A 38 11.06 0.80 15.52
C LYS A 38 11.35 1.51 14.20
N GLN A 39 10.42 2.31 13.69
CA GLN A 39 10.56 3.02 12.43
C GLN A 39 10.55 4.53 12.68
N PRO A 40 11.67 5.26 12.55
CA PRO A 40 11.73 6.70 12.81
C PRO A 40 10.81 7.49 11.87
N LEU A 41 10.45 8.70 12.27
CA LEU A 41 9.82 9.69 11.40
C LEU A 41 10.86 10.28 10.46
N VAL A 42 10.43 10.75 9.29
CA VAL A 42 11.26 11.60 8.43
C VAL A 42 10.75 13.03 8.56
N VAL A 43 11.66 13.96 8.90
CA VAL A 43 11.32 15.36 9.17
C VAL A 43 12.19 16.30 8.35
N GLY A 44 11.58 17.38 7.85
CA GLY A 44 12.29 18.45 7.17
C GLY A 44 13.14 19.27 8.14
N PRO A 45 13.99 20.17 7.61
CA PRO A 45 14.84 21.07 8.42
C PRO A 45 14.01 22.03 9.29
N ASP A 46 12.77 22.31 8.88
CA ASP A 46 11.77 23.15 9.56
C ASP A 46 10.94 22.41 10.63
N GLY A 47 11.21 21.13 10.85
CA GLY A 47 10.44 20.30 11.79
C GLY A 47 9.10 19.81 11.23
N VAL A 48 8.80 20.07 9.95
CA VAL A 48 7.58 19.55 9.30
C VAL A 48 7.77 18.08 8.94
N ILE A 49 6.78 17.26 9.26
CA ILE A 49 6.81 15.82 9.01
C ILE A 49 6.72 15.56 7.51
N VAL A 50 7.68 14.80 6.99
CA VAL A 50 7.71 14.32 5.61
C VAL A 50 7.01 12.96 5.53
N CYS A 51 7.46 11.98 6.34
CA CYS A 51 6.85 10.65 6.40
C CYS A 51 6.60 10.21 7.84
N GLY A 52 5.54 9.43 8.07
CA GLY A 52 5.21 8.86 9.37
C GLY A 52 4.14 9.60 10.17
N HIS A 53 3.23 10.34 9.54
CA HIS A 53 2.14 11.07 10.20
C HIS A 53 1.32 10.19 11.15
N THR A 54 1.01 8.95 10.77
CA THR A 54 0.28 7.99 11.64
C THR A 54 1.06 7.67 12.90
N ARG A 55 2.39 7.48 12.79
CA ARG A 55 3.29 7.21 13.93
C ARG A 55 3.40 8.42 14.85
N TYR A 56 3.40 9.63 14.30
CA TYR A 56 3.36 10.86 15.08
C TYR A 56 2.06 10.99 15.89
N GLU A 57 0.91 10.78 15.26
CA GLU A 57 -0.38 10.83 15.98
C GLU A 57 -0.48 9.71 17.03
N ALA A 58 0.06 8.52 16.73
CA ALA A 58 0.16 7.43 17.70
C ALA A 58 1.05 7.81 18.90
N ALA A 59 2.20 8.46 18.67
CA ALA A 59 3.09 8.95 19.72
C ALA A 59 2.40 9.99 20.61
N LYS A 60 1.67 10.92 20.03
CA LYS A 60 0.86 11.90 20.78
C LYS A 60 -0.20 11.20 21.64
N ARG A 61 -0.90 10.22 21.07
CA ARG A 61 -1.91 9.42 21.81
C ARG A 61 -1.29 8.66 22.99
N LEU A 62 -0.05 8.21 22.86
CA LEU A 62 0.70 7.52 23.92
C LEU A 62 1.37 8.49 24.92
N GLY A 63 1.34 9.79 24.66
CA GLY A 63 1.99 10.80 25.52
C GLY A 63 3.52 10.76 25.47
N LEU A 64 4.12 10.31 24.34
CA LEU A 64 5.57 10.26 24.20
C LEU A 64 6.14 11.68 24.10
N GLU A 65 7.09 12.02 24.96
CA GLU A 65 7.74 13.33 24.99
C GLU A 65 8.67 13.53 23.80
N THR A 66 9.36 12.46 23.37
CA THR A 66 10.26 12.45 22.22
C THR A 66 9.93 11.30 21.28
N VAL A 67 10.33 11.44 20.04
CA VAL A 67 10.22 10.41 19.00
C VAL A 67 11.49 10.36 18.17
N PRO A 68 11.91 9.16 17.71
CA PRO A 68 13.06 9.02 16.83
C PRO A 68 12.75 9.58 15.43
N CYS A 69 13.64 10.42 14.95
CA CYS A 69 13.52 11.10 13.65
C CYS A 69 14.79 10.93 12.82
N VAL A 70 14.59 10.92 11.53
CA VAL A 70 15.66 11.11 10.53
C VAL A 70 15.41 12.44 9.83
N ARG A 71 16.46 13.25 9.70
CA ARG A 71 16.36 14.53 9.00
C ARG A 71 16.50 14.33 7.50
N ALA A 72 15.60 14.98 6.75
CA ALA A 72 15.65 15.04 5.29
C ALA A 72 16.56 16.21 4.83
N ASP A 73 17.74 16.31 5.45
CA ASP A 73 18.70 17.35 5.11
C ASP A 73 19.26 17.12 3.69
N GLY A 74 19.43 18.21 2.94
CA GLY A 74 20.00 18.16 1.59
C GLY A 74 18.98 17.92 0.46
N LEU A 75 17.68 17.77 0.78
CA LEU A 75 16.60 17.75 -0.21
C LEU A 75 16.02 19.17 -0.38
N SER A 76 15.72 19.53 -1.62
CA SER A 76 14.94 20.71 -1.93
C SER A 76 13.47 20.55 -1.50
N GLU A 77 12.74 21.67 -1.41
CA GLU A 77 11.30 21.61 -1.11
C GLU A 77 10.50 20.75 -2.12
N GLU A 78 10.89 20.80 -3.39
CA GLU A 78 10.25 20.02 -4.45
C GLU A 78 10.52 18.52 -4.26
N GLU A 79 11.75 18.14 -3.96
CA GLU A 79 12.13 16.75 -3.65
C GLU A 79 11.43 16.23 -2.40
N ILE A 80 11.29 17.06 -1.36
CA ILE A 80 10.53 16.69 -0.14
C ILE A 80 9.05 16.43 -0.48
N ARG A 81 8.44 17.25 -1.34
CA ARG A 81 7.05 17.05 -1.79
C ARG A 81 6.91 15.76 -2.60
N ALA A 82 7.83 15.53 -3.55
CA ALA A 82 7.85 14.32 -4.37
C ALA A 82 8.06 13.08 -3.50
N TYR A 83 9.03 13.10 -2.58
CA TYR A 83 9.32 11.99 -1.67
C TYR A 83 8.11 11.64 -0.80
N ARG A 84 7.40 12.63 -0.26
CA ARG A 84 6.17 12.42 0.53
C ARG A 84 5.11 11.64 -0.24
N LEU A 85 4.90 11.94 -1.52
CA LEU A 85 3.92 11.24 -2.37
C LEU A 85 4.41 9.84 -2.74
N LEU A 86 5.67 9.71 -3.13
CA LEU A 86 6.28 8.44 -3.53
C LEU A 86 6.32 7.43 -2.38
N ASP A 87 6.72 7.85 -1.17
CA ASP A 87 6.75 6.98 0.01
C ASP A 87 5.37 6.33 0.27
N ASN A 88 4.30 7.12 0.15
CA ASN A 88 2.95 6.60 0.31
C ASN A 88 2.53 5.67 -0.84
N ARG A 89 2.80 6.07 -2.09
CA ARG A 89 2.34 5.30 -3.26
C ARG A 89 3.07 3.98 -3.42
N LEU A 90 4.39 3.96 -3.20
CA LEU A 90 5.18 2.73 -3.32
C LEU A 90 4.78 1.67 -2.29
N HIS A 91 4.33 2.07 -1.09
CA HIS A 91 3.79 1.11 -0.12
C HIS A 91 2.49 0.43 -0.60
N GLU A 92 1.71 1.10 -1.43
CA GLU A 92 0.45 0.55 -1.99
C GLU A 92 0.70 -0.41 -3.17
N GLU A 93 1.86 -0.36 -3.80
CA GLU A 93 2.23 -1.28 -4.91
C GLU A 93 2.63 -2.68 -4.42
N SER A 94 2.98 -2.83 -3.12
CA SER A 94 3.34 -4.15 -2.58
C SER A 94 2.10 -4.99 -2.33
N ARG A 95 2.22 -6.28 -2.65
CA ARG A 95 1.15 -7.27 -2.44
C ARG A 95 1.66 -8.39 -1.54
N TRP A 96 0.74 -9.01 -0.83
CA TRP A 96 1.02 -10.21 -0.06
C TRP A 96 1.09 -11.43 -0.98
N ASP A 97 2.02 -12.33 -0.72
CA ASP A 97 1.98 -13.70 -1.20
C ASP A 97 1.12 -14.49 -0.20
N ALA A 98 -0.05 -14.96 -0.63
CA ALA A 98 -1.04 -15.57 0.25
C ALA A 98 -0.52 -16.84 0.90
N ASP A 99 0.17 -17.71 0.15
CA ASP A 99 0.70 -18.98 0.65
C ASP A 99 1.80 -18.77 1.68
N LEU A 100 2.67 -17.79 1.45
CA LEU A 100 3.70 -17.41 2.40
C LEU A 100 3.09 -16.75 3.63
N LEU A 101 2.09 -15.89 3.46
CA LEU A 101 1.40 -15.22 4.56
C LEU A 101 0.67 -16.23 5.44
N GLU A 102 -0.04 -17.20 4.86
CA GLU A 102 -0.74 -18.25 5.62
C GLU A 102 0.24 -19.09 6.43
N ARG A 103 1.37 -19.49 5.82
CA ARG A 103 2.43 -20.24 6.52
C ARG A 103 3.04 -19.45 7.67
N GLU A 104 3.31 -18.17 7.48
CA GLU A 104 3.84 -17.29 8.54
C GLU A 104 2.83 -17.14 9.69
N LEU A 105 1.55 -16.90 9.37
CA LEU A 105 0.49 -16.78 10.38
C LEU A 105 0.29 -18.09 11.16
N GLY A 106 0.44 -19.24 10.51
CA GLY A 106 0.34 -20.57 11.13
C GLY A 106 1.57 -21.00 11.93
N ALA A 107 2.71 -20.33 11.74
CA ALA A 107 3.98 -20.71 12.39
C ALA A 107 4.07 -20.30 13.86
N PHE A 108 3.22 -19.39 14.34
CA PHE A 108 3.23 -18.92 15.72
C PHE A 108 1.84 -18.45 16.16
N GLU A 109 1.60 -18.49 17.48
CA GLU A 109 0.37 -17.97 18.06
C GLU A 109 0.56 -16.49 18.45
N PHE A 110 -0.20 -15.62 17.82
CA PHE A 110 -0.19 -14.19 18.12
C PHE A 110 -1.56 -13.57 17.89
N ASP A 111 -2.04 -12.83 18.87
CA ASP A 111 -3.30 -12.11 18.77
C ASP A 111 -3.09 -10.75 18.10
N PHE A 112 -3.58 -10.62 16.87
CA PHE A 112 -3.55 -9.39 16.08
C PHE A 112 -4.71 -8.44 16.35
N SER A 113 -5.76 -8.88 17.08
CA SER A 113 -6.97 -8.10 17.34
C SER A 113 -6.70 -6.73 17.98
N PRO A 114 -5.75 -6.59 18.94
CA PRO A 114 -5.45 -5.29 19.54
C PRO A 114 -4.90 -4.24 18.56
N PHE A 115 -4.35 -4.72 17.42
CA PHE A 115 -3.78 -3.84 16.37
C PHE A 115 -4.82 -3.41 15.35
N GLY A 116 -6.04 -3.98 15.39
CA GLY A 116 -7.08 -3.71 14.41
C GLY A 116 -6.72 -4.16 13.00
N VAL A 117 -5.88 -5.20 12.88
CA VAL A 117 -5.42 -5.77 11.62
C VAL A 117 -6.16 -7.07 11.37
N ASP A 118 -6.71 -7.22 10.18
CA ASP A 118 -7.34 -8.42 9.68
C ASP A 118 -6.64 -8.85 8.39
N PHE A 119 -6.13 -10.07 8.38
CA PHE A 119 -5.45 -10.65 7.22
C PHE A 119 -6.38 -11.48 6.33
N THR A 120 -7.66 -11.69 6.72
CA THR A 120 -8.61 -12.51 5.94
C THR A 120 -8.83 -11.95 4.54
N ALA A 121 -8.89 -10.61 4.40
CA ALA A 121 -8.99 -9.97 3.10
C ALA A 121 -7.74 -10.17 2.23
N ALA A 122 -6.56 -10.24 2.84
CA ALA A 122 -5.32 -10.52 2.12
C ALA A 122 -5.20 -11.99 1.69
N LEU A 123 -5.79 -12.91 2.46
CA LEU A 123 -5.84 -14.34 2.15
C LEU A 123 -6.98 -14.67 1.16
N GLY A 124 -8.13 -14.00 1.26
CA GLY A 124 -9.31 -14.25 0.42
C GLY A 124 -9.32 -13.55 -0.94
N ALA A 125 -8.40 -12.60 -1.17
CA ALA A 125 -8.31 -11.91 -2.46
C ALA A 125 -7.81 -12.82 -3.61
N PHE A 126 -7.38 -14.05 -3.32
CA PHE A 126 -6.81 -14.99 -4.30
C PHE A 126 -7.76 -16.09 -4.74
N ASP A 127 -8.88 -16.34 -4.05
CA ASP A 127 -9.88 -17.34 -4.48
C ASP A 127 -10.66 -16.93 -5.75
N ALA A 128 -10.43 -15.72 -6.27
CA ALA A 128 -11.11 -15.22 -7.47
C ALA A 128 -10.27 -15.31 -8.75
N ASP A 129 -8.99 -15.69 -8.70
CA ASP A 129 -8.11 -15.67 -9.88
C ASP A 129 -7.24 -16.94 -10.08
N GLU A 130 -7.49 -18.04 -9.33
CA GLU A 130 -6.79 -19.30 -9.57
C GLU A 130 -7.57 -20.24 -10.52
N THR A 131 -7.59 -19.92 -11.80
CA THR A 131 -7.72 -20.90 -12.86
C THR A 131 -6.79 -20.62 -14.04
N GLU A 132 -5.54 -20.29 -13.78
CA GLU A 132 -4.49 -20.51 -14.77
C GLU A 132 -3.14 -20.69 -14.07
N SER A 133 -2.67 -21.94 -14.00
CA SER A 133 -1.26 -22.23 -13.69
C SER A 133 -0.40 -21.49 -14.72
N PRO A 134 0.58 -20.69 -14.32
CA PRO A 134 1.50 -20.13 -15.29
C PRO A 134 2.34 -21.27 -15.87
N GLU A 135 2.26 -21.47 -17.19
CA GLU A 135 3.27 -22.25 -17.90
C GLU A 135 4.66 -21.67 -17.60
N PRO A 136 5.69 -22.51 -17.48
CA PRO A 136 7.04 -22.02 -17.18
C PRO A 136 7.47 -20.99 -18.23
N VAL A 137 7.69 -19.76 -17.77
CA VAL A 137 8.17 -18.65 -18.58
C VAL A 137 9.59 -19.02 -19.05
N PRO A 138 9.90 -19.12 -20.36
CA PRO A 138 11.27 -19.24 -20.82
C PRO A 138 12.04 -17.98 -20.43
N GLU A 139 13.29 -18.16 -19.97
CA GLU A 139 14.17 -17.06 -19.61
C GLU A 139 14.28 -16.03 -20.76
N PRO A 140 14.20 -14.73 -20.47
CA PRO A 140 14.26 -13.72 -21.52
C PRO A 140 15.67 -13.65 -22.10
N ASP A 141 15.78 -13.98 -23.38
CA ASP A 141 16.94 -13.61 -24.18
C ASP A 141 16.94 -12.09 -24.34
N ALA A 142 18.08 -11.45 -24.05
CA ALA A 142 18.22 -10.01 -24.04
C ALA A 142 18.15 -9.46 -25.48
N GLY A 143 17.05 -8.79 -25.82
CA GLY A 143 16.93 -8.10 -27.11
C GLY A 143 15.60 -7.39 -27.34
N GLU A 144 15.65 -6.08 -27.29
CA GLU A 144 14.82 -5.08 -27.97
C GLU A 144 13.28 -5.07 -27.76
N ASP A 145 12.79 -3.98 -27.13
CA ASP A 145 11.44 -3.39 -27.23
C ASP A 145 10.23 -4.35 -27.43
N ALA A 146 9.86 -5.08 -26.41
CA ALA A 146 8.63 -5.87 -26.45
C ALA A 146 7.41 -4.97 -26.17
N ILE A 147 6.66 -4.62 -27.20
CA ILE A 147 5.29 -4.08 -27.14
C ILE A 147 4.41 -5.12 -26.42
N PRO A 148 3.56 -4.76 -25.45
CA PRO A 148 2.67 -5.70 -24.78
C PRO A 148 1.88 -6.50 -25.79
N SER A 149 1.87 -7.84 -25.65
CA SER A 149 1.24 -8.76 -26.61
C SER A 149 -0.28 -8.84 -26.46
N SER A 150 -0.89 -8.13 -25.50
CA SER A 150 -2.35 -8.10 -25.31
C SER A 150 -2.83 -6.70 -24.96
N PHE A 151 -3.94 -6.29 -25.61
CA PHE A 151 -4.64 -5.03 -25.33
C PHE A 151 -6.05 -5.39 -24.88
N GLU A 152 -6.51 -4.83 -23.77
CA GLU A 152 -7.87 -5.00 -23.25
C GLU A 152 -8.65 -3.69 -23.38
N LEU A 153 -9.93 -3.79 -23.74
CA LEU A 153 -10.88 -2.70 -23.78
C LEU A 153 -12.04 -2.98 -22.83
N VAL A 154 -12.30 -2.06 -21.92
CA VAL A 154 -13.45 -2.13 -21.02
C VAL A 154 -14.56 -1.25 -21.57
N VAL A 155 -15.76 -1.84 -21.76
CA VAL A 155 -16.95 -1.12 -22.26
C VAL A 155 -18.01 -1.15 -21.17
N SER A 156 -18.52 0.02 -20.79
CA SER A 156 -19.64 0.17 -19.87
C SER A 156 -20.95 0.12 -20.63
N CYS A 157 -21.91 -0.68 -20.17
CA CYS A 157 -23.25 -0.80 -20.75
C CYS A 157 -24.29 -0.22 -19.78
N ASP A 158 -25.34 0.41 -20.29
CA ASP A 158 -26.39 1.04 -19.47
C ASP A 158 -27.41 0.03 -18.90
N GLY A 159 -27.33 -1.26 -19.32
CA GLY A 159 -28.19 -2.31 -18.82
C GLY A 159 -27.84 -3.71 -19.33
N GLU A 160 -28.48 -4.72 -18.70
CA GLU A 160 -28.23 -6.14 -18.95
C GLU A 160 -28.53 -6.54 -20.42
N GLN A 161 -29.56 -5.96 -21.04
CA GLN A 161 -29.91 -6.24 -22.42
C GLN A 161 -28.85 -5.75 -23.41
N GLU A 162 -28.31 -4.55 -23.20
CA GLU A 162 -27.24 -4.00 -24.01
C GLU A 162 -25.95 -4.79 -23.85
N GLN A 163 -25.63 -5.21 -22.61
CA GLN A 163 -24.48 -6.06 -22.32
C GLN A 163 -24.57 -7.39 -23.07
N GLU A 164 -25.74 -8.06 -23.05
CA GLU A 164 -25.94 -9.35 -23.70
C GLU A 164 -25.85 -9.23 -25.23
N GLU A 165 -26.40 -8.17 -25.82
CA GLU A 165 -26.34 -7.93 -27.27
C GLU A 165 -24.90 -7.65 -27.72
N LEU A 166 -24.17 -6.80 -26.97
CA LEU A 166 -22.78 -6.51 -27.23
C LEU A 166 -21.90 -7.74 -27.09
N TYR A 167 -22.10 -8.54 -26.03
CA TYR A 167 -21.39 -9.79 -25.80
C TYR A 167 -21.54 -10.74 -26.99
N ARG A 168 -22.79 -11.01 -27.44
CA ARG A 168 -23.06 -11.90 -28.56
C ARG A 168 -22.39 -11.43 -29.86
N ARG A 169 -22.42 -10.11 -30.11
CA ARG A 169 -21.81 -9.52 -31.31
C ARG A 169 -20.28 -9.70 -31.29
N LEU A 170 -19.61 -9.35 -30.18
CA LEU A 170 -18.15 -9.44 -30.08
C LEU A 170 -17.66 -10.91 -30.14
N VAL A 171 -18.39 -11.85 -29.53
CA VAL A 171 -18.06 -13.27 -29.63
C VAL A 171 -18.24 -13.79 -31.08
N ALA A 172 -19.26 -13.31 -31.80
CA ALA A 172 -19.48 -13.70 -33.21
C ALA A 172 -18.38 -13.14 -34.14
N GLU A 173 -17.78 -12.00 -33.77
CA GLU A 173 -16.64 -11.37 -34.46
C GLU A 173 -15.28 -12.00 -34.09
N GLY A 174 -15.24 -12.96 -33.13
CA GLY A 174 -14.05 -13.71 -32.75
C GLY A 174 -13.24 -13.10 -31.61
N TYR A 175 -13.76 -12.08 -30.92
CA TYR A 175 -13.11 -11.50 -29.74
C TYR A 175 -13.29 -12.39 -28.51
N ARG A 176 -12.30 -12.40 -27.63
CA ARG A 176 -12.46 -12.96 -26.28
C ARG A 176 -13.14 -11.93 -25.39
N VAL A 177 -14.31 -12.24 -24.89
CA VAL A 177 -15.13 -11.34 -24.10
C VAL A 177 -15.36 -11.96 -22.72
N ARG A 178 -15.16 -11.18 -21.67
CA ARG A 178 -15.57 -11.51 -20.31
C ARG A 178 -16.44 -10.39 -19.75
N THR A 179 -17.45 -10.73 -18.97
CA THR A 179 -18.31 -9.78 -18.30
C THR A 179 -17.82 -9.59 -16.86
N CYS A 180 -17.72 -8.34 -16.42
CA CYS A 180 -17.45 -7.99 -15.03
C CYS A 180 -18.63 -7.17 -14.50
N CYS A 181 -19.14 -7.49 -13.31
CA CYS A 181 -20.05 -6.63 -12.57
C CYS A 181 -19.19 -5.70 -11.69
N LEU A 182 -19.33 -4.38 -11.86
CA LEU A 182 -18.71 -3.36 -11.02
C LEU A 182 -19.62 -3.03 -9.84
#